data_3695e24b72f3aa9a5c050b5278cc2b1e
#
_entry.id   3695e24b72f3aa9a5c050b5278cc2b1e
#
_cell.length_a   1.000
_cell.length_b   1.000
_cell.length_c   1.000
_cell.angle_alpha   90.00
_cell.angle_beta   90.00
_cell.angle_gamma   90.00
#
_symmetry.space_group_name_H-M   'P 1'
#
loop_
_entity.id
_entity.type
_entity.pdbx_description
1 polymer ?
#
loop_
_entity_poly.entity_id
_entity_poly.type
_entity_poly.pdbx_seq_one_letter_code
_entity_poly.pdbx_strand_id
1 'polypeptide(L)'
;FDTTGNTDTVQGICPSGWHVSSFHDWEVVLDWQGADTIGWDSIPRIGGYMKESGCAHWACPNVDASDSLGFSGLPGGAWKPYLYGNITYDAVFFTSTTFISGNGGAWNYDLYNGDGRVYRGGSPKTYALSIRCVHN
;
A
#
# COMPACT_ATOMS: atom_id res chain seq x y z
N PHE A 1 -19.31 -2.66 2.62
CA PHE A 1 -18.06 -3.42 2.48
C PHE A 1 -18.43 -4.79 1.98
N ASP A 2 -18.07 -5.12 0.75
CA ASP A 2 -18.16 -6.50 0.28
C ASP A 2 -16.84 -7.17 0.64
N THR A 3 -16.83 -7.83 1.78
CA THR A 3 -15.78 -8.75 2.19
C THR A 3 -16.08 -10.16 1.69
N THR A 4 -17.02 -10.30 0.75
CA THR A 4 -17.38 -11.59 0.20
C THR A 4 -16.24 -12.11 -0.66
N GLY A 5 -15.44 -12.94 -0.04
CA GLY A 5 -14.83 -14.02 -0.73
C GLY A 5 -13.51 -13.74 -1.38
N ASN A 6 -12.63 -13.00 -0.77
CA ASN A 6 -11.26 -13.20 -1.16
C ASN A 6 -10.40 -13.79 -0.05
N THR A 7 -10.42 -15.10 0.04
CA THR A 7 -9.44 -15.92 0.74
C THR A 7 -8.17 -15.99 -0.11
N ASP A 8 -7.50 -14.87 -0.40
CA ASP A 8 -6.75 -14.89 -1.63
C ASP A 8 -5.28 -14.76 -1.40
N THR A 9 -4.76 -15.92 -1.21
CA THR A 9 -3.35 -16.19 -1.48
C THR A 9 -3.14 -16.26 -3.00
N VAL A 10 -3.27 -15.13 -3.69
CA VAL A 10 -2.89 -15.03 -5.10
C VAL A 10 -1.38 -14.92 -5.18
N GLN A 11 -0.70 -16.00 -5.55
CA GLN A 11 0.76 -15.98 -5.69
C GLN A 11 1.22 -14.87 -6.63
N GLY A 12 0.60 -14.72 -7.81
CA GLY A 12 0.99 -13.71 -8.78
C GLY A 12 2.48 -13.79 -9.13
N ILE A 13 3.20 -12.68 -8.99
CA ILE A 13 4.65 -12.58 -9.23
C ILE A 13 5.50 -12.96 -8.02
N CYS A 14 4.87 -13.30 -6.89
CA CYS A 14 5.58 -13.61 -5.65
C CYS A 14 6.22 -15.01 -5.71
N PRO A 15 7.30 -15.26 -4.95
CA PRO A 15 7.92 -16.58 -4.87
C PRO A 15 6.96 -17.65 -4.34
N SER A 16 7.30 -18.93 -4.57
CA SER A 16 6.54 -20.04 -3.98
C SER A 16 6.50 -19.92 -2.46
N GLY A 17 5.31 -20.13 -1.87
CA GLY A 17 5.05 -19.92 -0.44
C GLY A 17 4.75 -18.48 -0.05
N TRP A 18 4.68 -17.58 -1.02
CA TRP A 18 4.32 -16.18 -0.83
C TRP A 18 3.16 -15.80 -1.75
N HIS A 19 2.42 -14.77 -1.37
CA HIS A 19 1.33 -14.23 -2.18
C HIS A 19 1.40 -12.69 -2.25
N VAL A 20 0.75 -12.13 -3.25
CA VAL A 20 0.54 -10.68 -3.34
C VAL A 20 -0.37 -10.25 -2.20
N SER A 21 0.05 -9.28 -1.40
CA SER A 21 -0.74 -8.82 -0.26
C SER A 21 -2.19 -8.50 -0.67
N SER A 22 -3.14 -9.03 0.08
CA SER A 22 -4.57 -8.76 -0.07
C SER A 22 -4.96 -7.50 0.72
N PHE A 23 -6.17 -7.01 0.50
CA PHE A 23 -6.77 -5.98 1.35
C PHE A 23 -6.78 -6.41 2.82
N HIS A 24 -7.11 -7.68 3.08
CA HIS A 24 -7.15 -8.21 4.44
C HIS A 24 -5.78 -8.20 5.14
N ASP A 25 -4.70 -8.54 4.43
CA ASP A 25 -3.34 -8.51 5.01
C ASP A 25 -2.95 -7.10 5.46
N TRP A 26 -3.31 -6.09 4.68
CA TRP A 26 -3.10 -4.69 5.08
C TRP A 26 -3.94 -4.31 6.29
N GLU A 27 -5.23 -4.66 6.31
CA GLU A 27 -6.11 -4.36 7.45
C GLU A 27 -5.62 -5.03 8.74
N VAL A 28 -5.11 -6.26 8.68
CA VAL A 28 -4.53 -6.93 9.85
C VAL A 28 -3.36 -6.13 10.44
N VAL A 29 -2.46 -5.61 9.61
CA VAL A 29 -1.35 -4.77 10.09
C VAL A 29 -1.85 -3.46 10.67
N LEU A 30 -2.85 -2.85 10.04
CA LEU A 30 -3.42 -1.57 10.46
C LEU A 30 -4.20 -1.72 11.77
N ASP A 31 -5.03 -2.75 11.90
CA ASP A 31 -5.80 -3.05 13.12
C ASP A 31 -4.88 -3.37 14.30
N TRP A 32 -3.81 -4.14 14.07
CA TRP A 32 -2.82 -4.47 15.10
C TRP A 32 -2.15 -3.22 15.68
N GLN A 33 -2.00 -2.17 14.89
CA GLN A 33 -1.48 -0.87 15.33
C GLN A 33 -2.54 0.00 16.03
N GLY A 34 -3.77 -0.50 16.23
CA GLY A 34 -4.86 0.24 16.85
C GLY A 34 -5.42 1.35 15.96
N ALA A 35 -5.32 1.18 14.66
CA ALA A 35 -5.94 2.09 13.71
C ALA A 35 -7.46 1.95 13.79
N ASP A 36 -8.16 3.07 13.92
CA ASP A 36 -9.60 3.10 13.67
C ASP A 36 -9.83 3.05 12.16
N THR A 37 -10.09 1.85 11.65
CA THR A 37 -10.27 1.58 10.22
C THR A 37 -11.64 1.99 9.69
N ILE A 38 -12.48 2.64 10.50
CA ILE A 38 -13.85 3.03 10.16
C ILE A 38 -13.91 4.19 9.13
N GLY A 39 -12.81 4.85 8.82
CA GLY A 39 -12.74 5.96 7.84
C GLY A 39 -12.19 5.56 6.47
N TRP A 40 -12.77 6.11 5.41
CA TRP A 40 -12.42 5.77 4.02
C TRP A 40 -11.05 6.29 3.54
N ASP A 41 -10.47 7.30 4.17
CA ASP A 41 -9.47 8.11 3.47
C ASP A 41 -8.05 8.06 3.99
N SER A 42 -7.82 7.96 5.29
CA SER A 42 -6.46 7.95 5.80
C SER A 42 -6.35 7.47 7.25
N ILE A 43 -5.33 6.67 7.51
CA ILE A 43 -5.04 6.14 8.84
C ILE A 43 -3.83 6.88 9.40
N PRO A 44 -4.00 7.64 10.50
CA PRO A 44 -2.94 8.48 11.04
C PRO A 44 -1.72 7.69 11.54
N ARG A 45 -0.52 8.23 11.34
CA ARG A 45 0.79 7.83 11.89
C ARG A 45 1.37 6.50 11.43
N ILE A 46 0.57 5.51 11.05
CA ILE A 46 1.07 4.16 10.74
C ILE A 46 1.94 4.16 9.49
N GLY A 47 1.63 5.01 8.51
CA GLY A 47 2.46 5.17 7.31
C GLY A 47 3.90 5.56 7.63
N GLY A 48 4.10 6.39 8.64
CA GLY A 48 5.45 6.73 9.10
C GLY A 48 6.20 5.53 9.66
N TYR A 49 5.52 4.60 10.33
CA TYR A 49 6.14 3.38 10.85
C TYR A 49 6.46 2.35 9.76
N MET A 50 5.87 2.50 8.58
CA MET A 50 6.06 1.61 7.43
C MET A 50 7.07 2.14 6.42
N LYS A 51 7.32 3.45 6.38
CA LYS A 51 8.29 4.05 5.47
C LYS A 51 9.73 3.78 5.92
N GLU A 52 10.63 3.53 4.94
CA GLU A 52 12.06 3.58 5.19
C GLU A 52 12.43 4.88 5.90
N SER A 53 13.25 4.80 6.95
CA SER A 53 13.66 5.97 7.70
C SER A 53 14.68 6.83 6.93
N GLY A 54 14.63 8.14 7.14
CA GLY A 54 15.53 9.09 6.48
C GLY A 54 15.14 9.40 5.04
N CYS A 55 16.09 9.90 4.27
CA CYS A 55 15.87 10.44 2.92
C CYS A 55 16.80 9.79 1.87
N ALA A 56 17.20 8.53 2.07
CA ALA A 56 18.04 7.85 1.09
C ALA A 56 17.32 7.63 -0.24
N HIS A 57 16.05 7.23 -0.18
CA HIS A 57 15.21 7.00 -1.36
C HIS A 57 14.01 7.96 -1.38
N TRP A 58 13.56 8.41 -0.21
CA TRP A 58 12.45 9.35 -0.10
C TRP A 58 12.90 10.79 -0.26
N ALA A 59 12.09 11.61 -0.95
CA ALA A 59 12.27 13.06 -0.95
C ALA A 59 12.05 13.63 0.46
N CYS A 60 12.94 14.52 0.89
CA CYS A 60 12.80 15.21 2.17
C CYS A 60 11.74 16.34 2.11
N PRO A 61 11.02 16.55 3.23
CA PRO A 61 11.06 15.77 4.46
C PRO A 61 10.29 14.46 4.29
N ASN A 62 10.83 13.36 4.80
CA ASN A 62 10.11 12.09 4.90
C ASN A 62 9.41 12.07 6.27
N VAL A 63 8.26 12.72 6.36
CA VAL A 63 7.58 13.05 7.62
C VAL A 63 7.18 11.79 8.39
N ASP A 64 7.49 11.75 9.69
CA ASP A 64 7.21 10.67 10.64
C ASP A 64 7.86 9.31 10.28
N ALA A 65 8.72 9.23 9.27
CA ALA A 65 9.33 7.98 8.84
C ALA A 65 10.29 7.41 9.87
N SER A 66 10.01 6.20 10.35
CA SER A 66 10.81 5.52 11.38
C SER A 66 11.14 4.06 11.04
N ASP A 67 10.40 3.45 10.12
CA ASP A 67 10.46 2.01 9.79
C ASP A 67 10.34 1.09 11.01
N SER A 68 9.65 1.53 12.05
CA SER A 68 9.54 0.77 13.30
C SER A 68 8.79 -0.56 13.16
N LEU A 69 8.05 -0.76 12.07
CA LEU A 69 7.42 -2.04 11.72
C LEU A 69 8.33 -2.96 10.88
N GLY A 70 9.49 -2.49 10.44
CA GLY A 70 10.35 -3.25 9.54
C GLY A 70 9.75 -3.50 8.16
N PHE A 71 8.78 -2.67 7.75
CA PHE A 71 8.13 -2.79 6.45
C PHE A 71 9.04 -2.28 5.32
N SER A 72 9.88 -1.28 5.62
CA SER A 72 10.84 -0.66 4.71
C SER A 72 10.23 -0.24 3.37
N GLY A 73 9.09 0.44 3.43
CA GLY A 73 8.37 0.92 2.23
C GLY A 73 9.22 1.92 1.44
N LEU A 74 9.51 1.61 0.18
CA LEU A 74 10.29 2.45 -0.72
C LEU A 74 9.37 3.21 -1.70
N PRO A 75 9.72 4.46 -2.06
CA PRO A 75 8.87 5.33 -2.86
C PRO A 75 9.01 5.03 -4.36
N GLY A 76 8.43 3.92 -4.81
CA GLY A 76 8.46 3.50 -6.20
C GLY A 76 7.59 4.33 -7.16
N GLY A 77 6.78 5.24 -6.62
CA GLY A 77 5.85 6.03 -7.42
C GLY A 77 4.73 5.20 -8.04
N ALA A 78 4.13 5.74 -9.09
CA ALA A 78 3.07 5.09 -9.85
C ALA A 78 3.23 5.38 -11.34
N TRP A 79 3.02 4.38 -12.18
CA TRP A 79 2.81 4.58 -13.60
C TRP A 79 1.31 4.58 -13.91
N LYS A 80 0.87 5.63 -14.57
CA LYS A 80 -0.49 5.78 -15.11
C LYS A 80 -0.38 5.94 -16.61
N PRO A 81 -1.38 5.58 -17.42
CA PRO A 81 -1.35 5.82 -18.85
C PRO A 81 -0.96 7.28 -19.16
N TYR A 82 0.13 7.45 -19.89
CA TYR A 82 0.74 8.74 -20.29
C TYR A 82 1.40 9.55 -19.16
N LEU A 83 1.50 9.03 -17.93
CA LEU A 83 2.16 9.73 -16.84
C LEU A 83 2.89 8.73 -15.93
N TYR A 84 4.20 8.85 -15.88
CA TYR A 84 5.03 8.23 -14.86
C TYR A 84 5.45 9.31 -13.86
N GLY A 85 5.19 9.11 -12.59
CA GLY A 85 5.45 10.16 -11.62
C GLY A 85 5.54 9.69 -10.18
N ASN A 86 5.88 10.66 -9.34
CA ASN A 86 5.94 10.55 -7.90
C ASN A 86 6.99 9.56 -7.35
N ILE A 87 7.98 9.13 -8.16
CA ILE A 87 9.17 8.47 -7.61
C ILE A 87 9.77 9.41 -6.56
N THR A 88 10.21 8.86 -5.47
CA THR A 88 10.72 9.50 -4.27
C THR A 88 9.65 10.17 -3.39
N TYR A 89 8.44 10.37 -3.88
CA TYR A 89 7.35 11.02 -3.14
C TYR A 89 6.29 10.05 -2.61
N ASP A 90 5.94 9.03 -3.40
CA ASP A 90 4.86 8.10 -3.08
C ASP A 90 5.34 6.64 -3.16
N ALA A 91 4.86 5.82 -2.22
CA ALA A 91 4.94 4.37 -2.31
C ALA A 91 3.52 3.81 -2.41
N VAL A 92 3.09 3.43 -3.60
CA VAL A 92 1.74 2.95 -3.88
C VAL A 92 1.78 1.46 -4.13
N PHE A 93 1.04 0.69 -3.32
CA PHE A 93 1.04 -0.77 -3.37
C PHE A 93 -0.32 -1.30 -3.82
N PHE A 94 -0.36 -2.07 -4.91
CA PHE A 94 -1.54 -2.85 -5.25
C PHE A 94 -1.77 -3.99 -4.26
N THR A 95 -3.04 -4.33 -4.07
CA THR A 95 -3.44 -5.58 -3.45
C THR A 95 -3.98 -6.56 -4.49
N SER A 96 -4.05 -7.85 -4.12
CA SER A 96 -4.73 -8.87 -4.94
C SER A 96 -6.25 -8.71 -4.95
N THR A 97 -6.80 -7.92 -4.03
CA THR A 97 -8.25 -7.77 -3.84
C THR A 97 -8.83 -6.77 -4.84
N THR A 98 -9.87 -7.20 -5.55
CA THR A 98 -10.57 -6.34 -6.51
C THR A 98 -11.31 -5.21 -5.82
N PHE A 99 -11.16 -4.00 -6.32
CA PHE A 99 -11.95 -2.84 -5.95
C PHE A 99 -13.16 -2.73 -6.88
N ILE A 100 -14.36 -2.83 -6.30
CA ILE A 100 -15.61 -2.74 -7.07
C ILE A 100 -15.97 -1.28 -7.30
N SER A 101 -15.44 -0.69 -8.34
CA SER A 101 -15.98 0.50 -8.96
C SER A 101 -16.16 0.23 -10.45
N GLY A 102 -17.05 0.93 -11.12
CA GLY A 102 -17.57 0.63 -12.46
C GLY A 102 -16.58 0.25 -13.58
N ASN A 103 -15.27 0.31 -13.35
CA ASN A 103 -14.23 -0.01 -14.33
C ASN A 103 -13.28 -1.15 -13.89
N GLY A 104 -13.59 -1.89 -12.83
CA GLY A 104 -12.78 -3.02 -12.38
C GLY A 104 -11.34 -2.63 -12.01
N GLY A 105 -11.12 -2.23 -10.77
CA GLY A 105 -9.81 -1.90 -10.21
C GLY A 105 -9.32 -2.92 -9.20
N ALA A 106 -8.23 -2.59 -8.53
CA ALA A 106 -7.78 -3.27 -7.33
C ALA A 106 -7.60 -2.24 -6.20
N TRP A 107 -7.76 -2.69 -4.96
CA TRP A 107 -7.43 -1.87 -3.81
C TRP A 107 -5.94 -1.54 -3.82
N ASN A 108 -5.60 -0.34 -3.38
CA ASN A 108 -4.21 0.07 -3.17
C ASN A 108 -4.06 0.80 -1.83
N TYR A 109 -2.85 0.75 -1.31
CA TYR A 109 -2.41 1.52 -0.16
C TYR A 109 -1.27 2.43 -0.54
N ASP A 110 -1.31 3.66 -0.05
CA ASP A 110 -0.37 4.72 -0.42
C ASP A 110 0.29 5.31 0.83
N LEU A 111 1.61 5.44 0.77
CA LEU A 111 2.45 6.12 1.75
C LEU A 111 3.04 7.34 1.06
N TYR A 112 2.91 8.50 1.69
CA TYR A 112 3.36 9.77 1.14
C TYR A 112 4.51 10.36 1.95
N ASN A 113 5.48 11.03 1.29
CA ASN A 113 6.62 11.65 1.98
C ASN A 113 6.21 12.82 2.89
N GLY A 114 5.12 13.50 2.56
CA GLY A 114 4.67 14.71 3.24
C GLY A 114 3.94 14.48 4.56
N ASP A 115 3.56 13.24 4.89
CA ASP A 115 2.92 12.94 6.17
C ASP A 115 3.13 11.49 6.62
N GLY A 116 2.65 11.15 7.82
CA GLY A 116 2.77 9.82 8.41
C GLY A 116 1.55 8.92 8.23
N ARG A 117 0.64 9.23 7.30
CA ARG A 117 -0.61 8.47 7.11
C ARG A 117 -0.43 7.31 6.14
N VAL A 118 -1.35 6.36 6.22
CA VAL A 118 -1.64 5.39 5.16
C VAL A 118 -2.94 5.80 4.50
N TYR A 119 -2.93 5.90 3.18
CA TYR A 119 -4.12 6.18 2.40
C TYR A 119 -4.62 4.91 1.74
N ARG A 120 -5.93 4.69 1.72
CA ARG A 120 -6.58 3.60 1.03
C ARG A 120 -7.29 4.12 -0.21
N GLY A 121 -7.21 3.40 -1.29
CA GLY A 121 -7.88 3.77 -2.52
C GLY A 121 -8.12 2.59 -3.44
N GLY A 122 -8.68 2.88 -4.61
CA GLY A 122 -8.81 1.93 -5.70
C GLY A 122 -8.19 2.50 -6.96
N SER A 123 -7.39 1.70 -7.64
CA SER A 123 -6.76 2.08 -8.91
C SER A 123 -7.10 1.09 -10.01
N PRO A 124 -7.27 1.59 -11.26
CA PRO A 124 -7.44 0.72 -12.41
C PRO A 124 -6.29 -0.28 -12.55
N LYS A 125 -6.58 -1.52 -12.91
CA LYS A 125 -5.56 -2.58 -13.14
C LYS A 125 -4.63 -2.29 -14.34
N THR A 126 -4.90 -1.22 -15.07
CA THR A 126 -4.03 -0.72 -16.16
C THR A 126 -2.88 0.14 -15.65
N TYR A 127 -2.87 0.51 -14.36
CA TYR A 127 -1.75 1.20 -13.74
C TYR A 127 -0.67 0.19 -13.34
N ALA A 128 0.60 0.63 -13.29
CA ALA A 128 1.66 -0.15 -12.67
C ALA A 128 2.03 0.50 -11.34
N LEU A 129 1.86 -0.26 -10.28
CA LEU A 129 2.14 0.11 -8.89
C LEU A 129 3.06 -0.94 -8.27
N SER A 130 3.64 -0.62 -7.13
CA SER A 130 4.45 -1.59 -6.39
C SER A 130 3.61 -2.78 -5.90
N ILE A 131 4.28 -3.91 -5.70
CA ILE A 131 3.70 -5.12 -5.12
C ILE A 131 4.45 -5.44 -3.83
N ARG A 132 3.70 -5.80 -2.79
CA ARG A 132 4.26 -6.37 -1.57
C ARG A 132 3.86 -7.85 -1.50
N CYS A 133 4.87 -8.72 -1.38
CA CYS A 133 4.64 -10.13 -1.11
C CYS A 133 4.55 -10.39 0.39
N VAL A 134 3.64 -11.28 0.79
CA VAL A 134 3.41 -11.73 2.16
C VAL A 134 3.56 -13.24 2.22
N HIS A 135 4.14 -13.77 3.28
CA HIS A 135 4.32 -15.22 3.47
C HIS A 135 2.97 -15.87 3.81
N ASN A 136 2.70 -17.06 3.24
CA ASN A 136 1.47 -17.84 3.46
C ASN A 136 1.38 -18.37 4.89
#